data_36fa39eb7e80a5cbb4e0fbfed9a874b7
#
_entry.id   36fa39eb7e80a5cbb4e0fbfed9a874b7
#
_cell.length_a   1.000
_cell.length_b   1.000
_cell.length_c   1.000
_cell.angle_alpha   90.00
_cell.angle_beta   90.00
_cell.angle_gamma   90.00
#
_symmetry.space_group_name_H-M   'P 1'
#
loop_
_entity.id
_entity.type
_entity.pdbx_description
1 polymer ?
#
loop_
_entity_poly.entity_id
_entity_poly.type
_entity_poly.pdbx_seq_one_letter_code
_entity_poly.pdbx_strand_id
1 'polypeptide(L)'
;KKNEEALKQFDDPKVVQRLLNYPDDLFGLAEKAKGQKAALLTQAAVATLILIFAPMRLKNLNGLRIDQNLNWINDRLNIHVPGEQVKNNMALDFALPSEPSNKVREYIDRYRSLFLPKANPYLFPGRKGPKDQSALRNQVTNTLFKHTGIRLTPHQFRHVAAKLLLDARPGHYEVVRKLLGHKNLSTVYESYSGTETQAAINLYDDVILERKRGLSGKVEANDDAPFLDPFNPFLKGNKR
;
A
#
# COMPACT_ATOMS: atom_id res chain seq x y z
N LYS A 1 10.11 10.73 -12.30
CA LYS A 1 11.28 11.30 -11.56
C LYS A 1 10.93 11.70 -10.11
N LYS A 2 9.99 12.63 -9.85
CA LYS A 2 9.71 13.10 -8.47
C LYS A 2 9.08 12.03 -7.55
N ASN A 3 8.25 11.14 -8.10
CA ASN A 3 7.67 10.05 -7.34
C ASN A 3 8.66 8.89 -7.14
N GLU A 4 9.52 8.61 -8.09
CA GLU A 4 10.55 7.58 -7.99
C GLU A 4 11.51 7.83 -6.83
N GLU A 5 11.98 9.07 -6.69
CA GLU A 5 12.84 9.46 -5.57
C GLU A 5 12.14 9.31 -4.21
N ALA A 6 10.86 9.73 -4.14
CA ALA A 6 10.06 9.56 -2.93
C ALA A 6 9.79 8.08 -2.59
N LEU A 7 9.75 7.19 -3.59
CA LEU A 7 9.52 5.76 -3.41
C LEU A 7 10.78 4.99 -3.00
N LYS A 8 11.98 5.45 -3.38
CA LYS A 8 13.25 4.80 -3.01
C LYS A 8 13.45 4.64 -1.50
N GLN A 9 12.91 5.56 -0.69
CA GLN A 9 13.00 5.43 0.77
C GLN A 9 12.33 4.15 1.30
N PHE A 10 11.39 3.56 0.54
CA PHE A 10 10.68 2.32 0.90
C PHE A 10 11.40 1.04 0.43
N ASP A 11 12.60 1.15 -0.14
CA ASP A 11 13.49 0.02 -0.35
C ASP A 11 14.10 -0.45 0.99
N ASP A 12 14.13 0.43 2.00
CA ASP A 12 14.51 0.09 3.37
C ASP A 12 13.31 -0.48 4.14
N PRO A 13 13.34 -1.76 4.56
CA PRO A 13 12.28 -2.37 5.35
C PRO A 13 11.97 -1.64 6.66
N LYS A 14 12.96 -0.96 7.25
CA LYS A 14 12.78 -0.17 8.47
C LYS A 14 11.92 1.07 8.23
N VAL A 15 11.99 1.67 7.04
CA VAL A 15 11.13 2.78 6.66
C VAL A 15 9.71 2.29 6.45
N VAL A 16 9.53 1.15 5.79
CA VAL A 16 8.21 0.50 5.63
C VAL A 16 7.60 0.22 6.99
N GLN A 17 8.31 -0.46 7.88
CA GLN A 17 7.83 -0.78 9.23
C GLN A 17 7.44 0.49 10.00
N ARG A 18 8.23 1.56 9.92
CA ARG A 18 7.97 2.85 10.55
C ARG A 18 6.70 3.49 10.03
N LEU A 19 6.44 3.41 8.71
CA LEU A 19 5.19 3.88 8.11
C LEU A 19 3.99 3.08 8.60
N LEU A 20 4.12 1.76 8.67
CA LEU A 20 3.01 0.87 9.05
C LEU A 20 2.64 1.00 10.54
N ASN A 21 3.61 1.20 11.43
CA ASN A 21 3.40 1.37 12.87
C ASN A 21 2.96 2.80 13.25
N TYR A 22 3.22 3.79 12.36
CA TYR A 22 2.98 5.19 12.67
C TYR A 22 1.55 5.53 13.15
N PRO A 23 0.46 4.96 12.61
CA PRO A 23 -0.88 5.22 13.16
C PRO A 23 -1.01 4.83 14.62
N ASP A 24 -0.45 3.69 15.03
CA ASP A 24 -0.50 3.21 16.42
C ASP A 24 0.32 4.09 17.35
N ASP A 25 1.50 4.52 16.91
CA ASP A 25 2.34 5.48 17.64
C ASP A 25 1.58 6.78 17.93
N LEU A 26 0.81 7.27 16.95
CA LEU A 26 -0.01 8.48 17.14
C LEU A 26 -1.17 8.25 18.10
N PHE A 27 -1.81 7.09 18.10
CA PHE A 27 -2.82 6.76 19.10
C PHE A 27 -2.21 6.72 20.50
N GLY A 28 -1.06 6.09 20.68
CA GLY A 28 -0.33 6.10 21.95
C GLY A 28 0.06 7.51 22.43
N LEU A 29 0.40 8.41 21.52
CA LEU A 29 0.63 9.82 21.86
C LEU A 29 -0.67 10.57 22.19
N ALA A 30 -1.77 10.23 21.55
CA ALA A 30 -3.06 10.85 21.77
C ALA A 30 -3.64 10.49 23.15
N GLU A 31 -3.41 9.28 23.66
CA GLU A 31 -3.79 8.87 25.03
C GLU A 31 -3.16 9.77 26.11
N LYS A 32 -1.93 10.24 25.84
CA LYS A 32 -1.18 11.13 26.75
C LYS A 32 -1.53 12.62 26.53
N ALA A 33 -2.27 12.94 25.46
CA ALA A 33 -2.67 14.29 25.12
C ALA A 33 -4.13 14.53 25.55
N LYS A 34 -4.55 15.81 25.61
CA LYS A 34 -5.93 16.20 25.97
C LYS A 34 -6.57 17.06 24.89
N GLY A 35 -7.89 17.00 24.83
CA GLY A 35 -8.71 17.89 24.01
C GLY A 35 -8.32 17.88 22.53
N GLN A 36 -8.25 19.04 21.91
CA GLN A 36 -8.01 19.18 20.47
C GLN A 36 -6.68 18.57 20.00
N LYS A 37 -5.65 18.54 20.84
CA LYS A 37 -4.35 17.92 20.49
C LYS A 37 -4.51 16.42 20.30
N ALA A 38 -5.20 15.73 21.18
CA ALA A 38 -5.49 14.29 21.04
C ALA A 38 -6.31 14.02 19.78
N ALA A 39 -7.35 14.84 19.52
CA ALA A 39 -8.17 14.72 18.33
C ALA A 39 -7.39 14.94 17.03
N LEU A 40 -6.46 15.88 16.98
CA LEU A 40 -5.62 16.11 15.78
C LEU A 40 -4.65 14.97 15.53
N LEU A 41 -4.06 14.38 16.57
CA LEU A 41 -3.19 13.21 16.44
C LEU A 41 -3.95 12.00 15.91
N THR A 42 -5.10 11.67 16.53
CA THR A 42 -5.93 10.54 16.09
C THR A 42 -6.53 10.76 14.69
N GLN A 43 -6.88 11.99 14.33
CA GLN A 43 -7.32 12.32 12.98
C GLN A 43 -6.23 12.07 11.94
N ALA A 44 -4.99 12.46 12.23
CA ALA A 44 -3.85 12.18 11.34
C ALA A 44 -3.56 10.67 11.28
N ALA A 45 -3.65 9.97 12.41
CA ALA A 45 -3.50 8.51 12.48
C ALA A 45 -4.52 7.80 11.59
N VAL A 46 -5.81 8.11 11.75
CA VAL A 46 -6.89 7.48 10.98
C VAL A 46 -6.80 7.82 9.50
N ALA A 47 -6.48 9.06 9.14
CA ALA A 47 -6.28 9.43 7.74
C ALA A 47 -5.14 8.62 7.10
N THR A 48 -4.04 8.46 7.80
CA THR A 48 -2.90 7.65 7.34
C THR A 48 -3.24 6.16 7.29
N LEU A 49 -3.89 5.63 8.32
CA LEU A 49 -4.34 4.24 8.39
C LEU A 49 -5.22 3.88 7.20
N ILE A 50 -6.21 4.73 6.90
CA ILE A 50 -7.08 4.53 5.73
C ILE A 50 -6.26 4.56 4.44
N LEU A 51 -5.31 5.49 4.28
CA LEU A 51 -4.46 5.56 3.08
C LEU A 51 -3.54 4.34 2.92
N ILE A 52 -3.14 3.68 4.00
CA ILE A 52 -2.37 2.44 3.98
C ILE A 52 -3.24 1.27 3.49
N PHE A 53 -4.41 1.07 4.08
CA PHE A 53 -5.28 -0.09 3.79
C PHE A 53 -6.25 0.12 2.62
N ALA A 54 -6.59 1.38 2.35
CA ALA A 54 -7.50 1.80 1.29
C ALA A 54 -6.91 2.99 0.52
N PRO A 55 -5.92 2.77 -0.37
CA PRO A 55 -5.13 3.82 -1.01
C PRO A 55 -5.95 4.63 -2.02
N MET A 56 -6.92 5.37 -1.53
CA MET A 56 -7.79 6.22 -2.31
C MET A 56 -7.21 7.61 -2.57
N ARG A 57 -7.81 8.38 -3.48
CA ARG A 57 -7.42 9.77 -3.71
C ARG A 57 -7.83 10.66 -2.53
N LEU A 58 -7.04 11.71 -2.28
CA LEU A 58 -7.31 12.66 -1.18
C LEU A 58 -8.73 13.23 -1.21
N LYS A 59 -9.28 13.53 -2.40
CA LYS A 59 -10.67 13.99 -2.54
C LYS A 59 -11.67 12.98 -1.98
N ASN A 60 -11.46 11.68 -2.27
CA ASN A 60 -12.33 10.62 -1.77
C ASN A 60 -12.17 10.45 -0.24
N LEU A 61 -10.94 10.40 0.26
CA LEU A 61 -10.67 10.34 1.70
C LEU A 61 -11.34 11.50 2.45
N ASN A 62 -11.16 12.71 1.96
CA ASN A 62 -11.71 13.92 2.58
C ASN A 62 -13.24 13.96 2.55
N GLY A 63 -13.83 13.38 1.51
CA GLY A 63 -15.29 13.32 1.31
C GLY A 63 -15.98 12.18 2.05
N LEU A 64 -15.26 11.31 2.76
CA LEU A 64 -15.87 10.17 3.47
C LEU A 64 -16.89 10.66 4.52
N ARG A 65 -18.09 10.14 4.41
CA ARG A 65 -19.20 10.35 5.34
C ARG A 65 -19.45 9.09 6.16
N ILE A 66 -19.68 9.27 7.46
CA ILE A 66 -19.90 8.15 8.38
C ILE A 66 -21.21 7.45 8.05
N ASP A 67 -22.24 8.22 7.70
CA ASP A 67 -23.59 7.76 7.42
C ASP A 67 -23.80 7.16 6.02
N GLN A 68 -22.85 7.33 5.08
CA GLN A 68 -23.02 6.90 3.70
C GLN A 68 -21.92 5.99 3.18
N ASN A 69 -20.67 6.26 3.60
CA ASN A 69 -19.52 5.57 3.05
C ASN A 69 -18.96 4.48 3.96
N LEU A 70 -19.31 4.50 5.25
CA LEU A 70 -18.77 3.58 6.25
C LEU A 70 -19.84 2.59 6.67
N ASN A 71 -19.62 1.31 6.38
CA ASN A 71 -20.50 0.22 6.77
C ASN A 71 -19.74 -0.79 7.64
N TRP A 72 -20.27 -1.08 8.82
CA TRP A 72 -19.70 -2.02 9.75
C TRP A 72 -20.36 -3.40 9.60
N ILE A 73 -19.55 -4.39 9.28
CA ILE A 73 -19.96 -5.80 9.25
C ILE A 73 -19.16 -6.52 10.32
N ASN A 74 -19.83 -6.89 11.41
CA ASN A 74 -19.19 -7.38 12.63
C ASN A 74 -18.19 -6.33 13.18
N ASP A 75 -16.91 -6.69 13.27
CA ASP A 75 -15.81 -5.84 13.73
C ASP A 75 -15.00 -5.19 12.60
N ARG A 76 -15.42 -5.37 11.34
CA ARG A 76 -14.72 -4.87 10.16
C ARG A 76 -15.42 -3.69 9.53
N LEU A 77 -14.63 -2.67 9.19
CA LEU A 77 -15.10 -1.50 8.46
C LEU A 77 -15.01 -1.74 6.95
N ASN A 78 -16.14 -1.64 6.27
CA ASN A 78 -16.23 -1.58 4.82
C ASN A 78 -16.41 -0.14 4.39
N ILE A 79 -15.49 0.36 3.58
CA ILE A 79 -15.53 1.71 3.01
C ILE A 79 -16.02 1.58 1.57
N HIS A 80 -17.18 2.16 1.28
CA HIS A 80 -17.74 2.24 -0.08
C HIS A 80 -17.75 3.68 -0.57
N VAL A 81 -17.13 3.93 -1.73
CA VAL A 81 -17.19 5.23 -2.42
C VAL A 81 -17.87 5.01 -3.76
N PRO A 82 -19.11 5.50 -3.95
CA PRO A 82 -19.85 5.33 -5.20
C PRO A 82 -19.10 5.90 -6.40
N GLY A 83 -19.33 5.32 -7.59
CA GLY A 83 -18.61 5.71 -8.80
C GLY A 83 -18.74 7.19 -9.15
N GLU A 84 -19.92 7.79 -8.94
CA GLU A 84 -20.15 9.21 -9.19
C GLU A 84 -19.28 10.16 -8.35
N GLN A 85 -18.78 9.68 -7.20
CA GLN A 85 -17.84 10.42 -6.35
C GLN A 85 -16.39 10.23 -6.77
N VAL A 86 -16.11 9.28 -7.67
CA VAL A 86 -14.75 8.92 -8.10
C VAL A 86 -14.46 9.49 -9.48
N LYS A 87 -13.29 10.11 -9.66
CA LYS A 87 -12.88 10.80 -10.90
C LYS A 87 -13.10 10.00 -12.20
N ASN A 88 -13.00 8.68 -12.13
CA ASN A 88 -13.13 7.78 -13.29
C ASN A 88 -14.42 6.96 -13.30
N ASN A 89 -15.38 7.32 -12.46
CA ASN A 89 -16.69 6.68 -12.31
C ASN A 89 -16.62 5.17 -11.97
N MET A 90 -15.52 4.73 -11.36
CA MET A 90 -15.39 3.37 -10.83
C MET A 90 -15.56 3.43 -9.31
N ALA A 91 -16.56 2.75 -8.77
CA ALA A 91 -16.73 2.62 -7.33
C ALA A 91 -15.48 2.02 -6.67
N LEU A 92 -15.22 2.42 -5.43
CA LEU A 92 -14.13 1.89 -4.62
C LEU A 92 -14.72 1.18 -3.41
N ASP A 93 -14.32 -0.05 -3.19
CA ASP A 93 -14.74 -0.89 -2.08
C ASP A 93 -13.51 -1.41 -1.34
N PHE A 94 -13.42 -1.12 -0.04
CA PHE A 94 -12.32 -1.57 0.79
C PHE A 94 -12.86 -2.15 2.09
N ALA A 95 -12.49 -3.38 2.40
CA ALA A 95 -12.77 -4.00 3.69
C ALA A 95 -11.49 -3.97 4.55
N LEU A 96 -11.49 -3.16 5.58
CA LEU A 96 -10.36 -3.07 6.50
C LEU A 96 -10.33 -4.30 7.43
N PRO A 97 -9.15 -4.80 7.81
CA PRO A 97 -9.03 -5.77 8.90
C PRO A 97 -9.60 -5.24 10.22
N SER A 98 -9.88 -6.13 11.17
CA SER A 98 -10.52 -5.77 12.45
C SER A 98 -9.72 -4.75 13.27
N GLU A 99 -8.40 -4.92 13.35
CA GLU A 99 -7.54 -4.02 14.12
C GLU A 99 -7.60 -2.57 13.61
N PRO A 100 -7.29 -2.25 12.33
CA PRO A 100 -7.45 -0.89 11.81
C PRO A 100 -8.90 -0.41 11.86
N SER A 101 -9.88 -1.29 11.71
CA SER A 101 -11.30 -0.93 11.85
C SER A 101 -11.61 -0.40 13.26
N ASN A 102 -11.12 -1.06 14.31
CA ASN A 102 -11.29 -0.65 15.68
C ASN A 102 -10.66 0.72 15.97
N LYS A 103 -9.50 1.03 15.37
CA LYS A 103 -8.88 2.36 15.48
C LYS A 103 -9.74 3.47 14.83
N VAL A 104 -10.37 3.19 13.70
CA VAL A 104 -11.33 4.13 13.09
C VAL A 104 -12.54 4.32 13.98
N ARG A 105 -13.09 3.25 14.57
CA ARG A 105 -14.20 3.31 15.52
C ARG A 105 -13.84 4.14 16.73
N GLU A 106 -12.69 3.87 17.35
CA GLU A 106 -12.19 4.62 18.50
C GLU A 106 -12.08 6.14 18.20
N TYR A 107 -11.57 6.50 17.04
CA TYR A 107 -11.52 7.89 16.61
C TYR A 107 -12.91 8.52 16.51
N ILE A 108 -13.87 7.82 15.90
CA ILE A 108 -15.24 8.31 15.74
C ILE A 108 -15.90 8.55 17.09
N ASP A 109 -15.78 7.59 18.00
CA ASP A 109 -16.52 7.57 19.26
C ASP A 109 -15.90 8.50 20.31
N ARG A 110 -14.57 8.59 20.38
CA ARG A 110 -13.87 9.28 21.47
C ARG A 110 -13.28 10.64 21.10
N TYR A 111 -12.81 10.80 19.88
CA TYR A 111 -11.98 11.96 19.52
C TYR A 111 -12.63 12.91 18.53
N ARG A 112 -13.43 12.39 17.62
CA ARG A 112 -13.99 13.17 16.52
C ARG A 112 -14.94 14.27 17.01
N SER A 113 -15.72 14.02 18.03
CA SER A 113 -16.64 15.00 18.64
C SER A 113 -15.93 16.22 19.22
N LEU A 114 -14.63 16.11 19.53
CA LEU A 114 -13.83 17.22 20.05
C LEU A 114 -13.55 18.33 19.03
N PHE A 115 -13.84 18.09 17.75
CA PHE A 115 -13.67 19.12 16.72
C PHE A 115 -14.87 20.06 16.60
N LEU A 116 -16.09 19.60 16.87
CA LEU A 116 -17.31 20.35 16.59
C LEU A 116 -18.41 20.07 17.61
N PRO A 117 -19.10 21.13 18.08
CA PRO A 117 -20.28 21.00 18.93
C PRO A 117 -21.56 20.62 18.14
N LYS A 118 -21.52 20.58 16.79
CA LYS A 118 -22.69 20.31 15.93
C LYS A 118 -22.51 19.04 15.13
N ALA A 119 -23.62 18.35 14.83
CA ALA A 119 -23.65 17.18 13.96
C ALA A 119 -23.03 17.51 12.58
N ASN A 120 -22.01 16.76 12.23
CA ASN A 120 -21.33 16.83 10.93
C ASN A 120 -21.10 15.40 10.46
N PRO A 121 -21.60 14.99 9.29
CA PRO A 121 -21.54 13.58 8.86
C PRO A 121 -20.17 13.14 8.34
N TYR A 122 -19.26 14.07 8.07
CA TYR A 122 -17.95 13.75 7.50
C TYR A 122 -17.01 13.09 8.52
N LEU A 123 -16.26 12.08 8.08
CA LEU A 123 -15.26 11.42 8.93
C LEU A 123 -14.19 12.42 9.39
N PHE A 124 -13.78 13.31 8.50
CA PHE A 124 -12.86 14.42 8.78
C PHE A 124 -13.63 15.74 8.73
N PRO A 125 -14.21 16.19 9.86
CA PRO A 125 -15.11 17.33 9.87
C PRO A 125 -14.38 18.66 9.77
N GLY A 126 -14.96 19.59 9.02
CA GLY A 126 -14.68 21.01 9.00
C GLY A 126 -15.84 21.84 9.60
N ARG A 127 -15.79 23.13 9.53
CA ARG A 127 -16.80 24.02 10.15
C ARG A 127 -18.21 23.87 9.54
N LYS A 128 -18.32 23.72 8.22
CA LYS A 128 -19.60 23.65 7.48
C LYS A 128 -19.70 22.44 6.53
N GLY A 129 -18.81 21.45 6.65
CA GLY A 129 -18.73 20.32 5.75
C GLY A 129 -17.50 19.48 6.06
N PRO A 130 -16.85 18.86 5.06
CA PRO A 130 -15.59 18.20 5.27
C PRO A 130 -14.51 19.21 5.66
N LYS A 131 -13.46 18.73 6.28
CA LYS A 131 -12.25 19.52 6.50
C LYS A 131 -11.72 20.06 5.16
N ASP A 132 -11.12 21.25 5.19
CA ASP A 132 -10.45 21.74 3.99
C ASP A 132 -9.40 20.73 3.49
N GLN A 133 -9.43 20.47 2.18
CA GLN A 133 -8.61 19.42 1.57
C GLN A 133 -7.10 19.69 1.72
N SER A 134 -6.69 20.95 1.60
CA SER A 134 -5.30 21.36 1.79
C SER A 134 -4.89 21.23 3.27
N ALA A 135 -5.79 21.57 4.19
CA ALA A 135 -5.56 21.41 5.62
C ALA A 135 -5.41 19.93 6.00
N LEU A 136 -6.24 19.02 5.46
CA LEU A 136 -6.10 17.58 5.70
C LEU A 136 -4.79 17.04 5.11
N ARG A 137 -4.46 17.43 3.86
CA ARG A 137 -3.20 17.08 3.22
C ARG A 137 -2.00 17.49 4.06
N ASN A 138 -1.97 18.76 4.48
CA ASN A 138 -0.85 19.32 5.24
C ASN A 138 -0.75 18.64 6.62
N GLN A 139 -1.88 18.38 7.27
CA GLN A 139 -1.90 17.65 8.54
C GLN A 139 -1.27 16.27 8.40
N VAL A 140 -1.71 15.46 7.42
CA VAL A 140 -1.15 14.12 7.18
C VAL A 140 0.34 14.20 6.88
N THR A 141 0.73 15.04 5.92
CA THR A 141 2.14 15.15 5.48
C THR A 141 3.06 15.63 6.58
N ASN A 142 2.68 16.71 7.28
CA ASN A 142 3.54 17.34 8.29
C ASN A 142 3.63 16.50 9.56
N THR A 143 2.52 15.86 9.98
CA THR A 143 2.52 15.01 11.17
C THR A 143 3.33 13.74 10.90
N LEU A 144 3.18 13.12 9.72
CA LEU A 144 3.99 11.97 9.33
C LEU A 144 5.49 12.33 9.33
N PHE A 145 5.86 13.42 8.67
CA PHE A 145 7.26 13.85 8.62
C PHE A 145 7.82 14.13 10.03
N LYS A 146 7.07 14.84 10.86
CA LYS A 146 7.47 15.20 12.22
C LYS A 146 7.81 13.98 13.08
N HIS A 147 7.02 12.90 12.97
CA HIS A 147 7.16 11.75 13.85
C HIS A 147 8.00 10.61 13.27
N THR A 148 8.17 10.55 11.96
CA THR A 148 8.87 9.43 11.30
C THR A 148 10.04 9.85 10.43
N GLY A 149 10.16 11.13 10.06
CA GLY A 149 11.08 11.63 9.04
C GLY A 149 10.65 11.31 7.60
N ILE A 150 9.54 10.58 7.41
CA ILE A 150 9.06 10.17 6.09
C ILE A 150 8.34 11.33 5.42
N ARG A 151 8.78 11.71 4.21
CA ARG A 151 8.11 12.71 3.38
C ARG A 151 7.19 12.04 2.38
N LEU A 152 5.88 12.01 2.68
CA LEU A 152 4.88 11.37 1.85
C LEU A 152 3.59 12.19 1.84
N THR A 153 3.12 12.51 0.65
CA THR A 153 1.82 13.16 0.45
C THR A 153 0.71 12.12 0.31
N PRO A 154 -0.56 12.43 0.62
CA PRO A 154 -1.67 11.47 0.46
C PRO A 154 -1.77 10.84 -0.93
N HIS A 155 -1.39 11.56 -1.99
CA HIS A 155 -1.36 10.98 -3.35
C HIS A 155 -0.28 9.91 -3.50
N GLN A 156 0.87 10.10 -2.86
CA GLN A 156 2.00 9.17 -2.95
C GLN A 156 1.76 7.85 -2.20
N PHE A 157 0.83 7.80 -1.23
CA PHE A 157 0.43 6.53 -0.60
C PHE A 157 -0.05 5.48 -1.62
N ARG A 158 -0.69 5.93 -2.70
CA ARG A 158 -1.12 5.04 -3.79
C ARG A 158 0.07 4.42 -4.53
N HIS A 159 1.13 5.19 -4.71
CA HIS A 159 2.36 4.69 -5.32
C HIS A 159 3.11 3.75 -4.36
N VAL A 160 3.12 4.07 -3.05
CA VAL A 160 3.68 3.17 -2.03
C VAL A 160 2.92 1.85 -1.99
N ALA A 161 1.58 1.88 -1.99
CA ALA A 161 0.77 0.66 -2.02
C ALA A 161 1.06 -0.21 -3.25
N ALA A 162 1.19 0.40 -4.43
CA ALA A 162 1.57 -0.31 -5.64
C ALA A 162 2.98 -0.91 -5.54
N LYS A 163 3.96 -0.12 -5.07
CA LYS A 163 5.33 -0.60 -4.88
C LYS A 163 5.38 -1.78 -3.92
N LEU A 164 4.84 -1.64 -2.72
CA LEU A 164 4.86 -2.71 -1.71
C LEU A 164 4.19 -4.00 -2.21
N LEU A 165 3.10 -3.87 -2.99
CA LEU A 165 2.43 -5.03 -3.57
C LEU A 165 3.28 -5.69 -4.66
N LEU A 166 3.88 -4.91 -5.57
CA LEU A 166 4.69 -5.44 -6.66
C LEU A 166 6.05 -5.97 -6.18
N ASP A 167 6.65 -5.36 -5.17
CA ASP A 167 7.87 -5.87 -4.53
C ASP A 167 7.61 -7.23 -3.88
N ALA A 168 6.45 -7.41 -3.23
CA ALA A 168 6.05 -8.69 -2.62
C ALA A 168 5.51 -9.71 -3.63
N ARG A 169 4.95 -9.26 -4.74
CA ARG A 169 4.26 -10.08 -5.75
C ARG A 169 4.51 -9.52 -7.15
N PRO A 170 5.70 -9.72 -7.73
CA PRO A 170 6.02 -9.26 -9.08
C PRO A 170 5.00 -9.72 -10.11
N GLY A 171 4.67 -8.87 -11.08
CA GLY A 171 3.71 -9.19 -12.14
C GLY A 171 2.23 -8.99 -11.78
N HIS A 172 1.88 -8.69 -10.52
CA HIS A 172 0.48 -8.56 -10.09
C HIS A 172 -0.15 -7.19 -10.45
N TYR A 173 0.11 -6.68 -11.64
CA TYR A 173 -0.39 -5.37 -12.12
C TYR A 173 -1.92 -5.26 -12.13
N GLU A 174 -2.63 -6.35 -12.43
CA GLU A 174 -4.10 -6.35 -12.40
C GLU A 174 -4.64 -6.19 -10.98
N VAL A 175 -3.96 -6.72 -9.98
CA VAL A 175 -4.31 -6.51 -8.57
C VAL A 175 -4.10 -5.05 -8.20
N VAL A 176 -2.97 -4.45 -8.60
CA VAL A 176 -2.69 -3.01 -8.42
C VAL A 176 -3.76 -2.16 -9.13
N ARG A 177 -4.14 -2.52 -10.36
CA ARG A 177 -5.18 -1.82 -11.11
C ARG A 177 -6.49 -1.77 -10.33
N LYS A 178 -6.95 -2.91 -9.81
CA LYS A 178 -8.18 -3.02 -9.01
C LYS A 178 -8.06 -2.25 -7.70
N LEU A 179 -6.95 -2.45 -6.95
CA LEU A 179 -6.69 -1.76 -5.69
C LEU A 179 -6.75 -0.25 -5.83
N LEU A 180 -6.16 0.28 -6.88
CA LEU A 180 -6.10 1.73 -7.13
C LEU A 180 -7.32 2.25 -7.91
N GLY A 181 -8.24 1.40 -8.36
CA GLY A 181 -9.38 1.79 -9.16
C GLY A 181 -8.96 2.45 -10.47
N HIS A 182 -7.96 1.92 -11.18
CA HIS A 182 -7.58 2.38 -12.52
C HIS A 182 -8.44 1.69 -13.58
N LYS A 183 -8.90 2.45 -14.60
CA LYS A 183 -9.67 1.89 -15.70
C LYS A 183 -8.81 0.96 -16.56
N ASN A 184 -7.61 1.40 -16.91
CA ASN A 184 -6.73 0.73 -17.86
C ASN A 184 -5.49 0.17 -17.17
N LEU A 185 -5.08 -1.02 -17.59
CA LEU A 185 -3.86 -1.67 -17.13
C LEU A 185 -2.61 -0.92 -17.60
N SER A 186 -2.65 -0.31 -18.81
CA SER A 186 -1.57 0.51 -19.33
C SER A 186 -1.12 1.61 -18.38
N THR A 187 -2.07 2.27 -17.69
CA THR A 187 -1.76 3.30 -16.69
C THR A 187 -0.92 2.75 -15.53
N VAL A 188 -1.13 1.48 -15.16
CA VAL A 188 -0.37 0.81 -14.10
C VAL A 188 1.02 0.47 -14.63
N TYR A 189 1.13 -0.10 -15.82
CA TYR A 189 2.41 -0.41 -16.44
C TYR A 189 3.28 0.83 -16.61
N GLU A 190 2.75 1.92 -17.19
CA GLU A 190 3.47 3.17 -17.39
C GLU A 190 3.98 3.79 -16.07
N SER A 191 3.22 3.59 -14.99
CA SER A 191 3.54 4.18 -13.68
C SER A 191 4.50 3.35 -12.84
N TYR A 192 4.52 2.02 -13.02
CA TYR A 192 5.16 1.09 -12.09
C TYR A 192 6.06 0.04 -12.76
N SER A 193 6.06 -0.11 -14.10
CA SER A 193 7.01 -0.99 -14.77
C SER A 193 8.45 -0.53 -14.51
N GLY A 194 9.28 -1.46 -14.09
CA GLY A 194 10.68 -1.20 -13.73
C GLY A 194 10.94 -0.90 -12.24
N THR A 195 9.91 -0.70 -11.41
CA THR A 195 10.11 -0.57 -9.96
C THR A 195 10.35 -1.91 -9.25
N GLU A 196 10.01 -3.01 -9.90
CA GLU A 196 10.08 -4.37 -9.38
C GLU A 196 11.25 -5.21 -9.95
N THR A 197 12.21 -4.58 -10.67
CA THR A 197 13.31 -5.31 -11.32
C THR A 197 14.09 -6.18 -10.33
N GLN A 198 14.41 -5.64 -9.14
CA GLN A 198 15.14 -6.41 -8.12
C GLN A 198 14.29 -7.56 -7.56
N ALA A 199 13.00 -7.33 -7.34
CA ALA A 199 12.09 -8.37 -6.87
C ALA A 199 11.92 -9.50 -7.91
N ALA A 200 11.89 -9.16 -9.20
CA ALA A 200 11.85 -10.13 -10.29
C ALA A 200 13.15 -10.95 -10.37
N ILE A 201 14.32 -10.31 -10.19
CA ILE A 201 15.61 -10.99 -10.14
C ILE A 201 15.64 -11.97 -8.95
N ASN A 202 15.26 -11.52 -7.76
CA ASN A 202 15.25 -12.36 -6.57
C ASN A 202 14.33 -13.58 -6.75
N LEU A 203 13.13 -13.37 -7.32
CA LEU A 203 12.19 -14.45 -7.62
C LEU A 203 12.80 -15.47 -8.60
N TYR A 204 13.50 -15.00 -9.64
CA TYR A 204 14.19 -15.89 -10.57
C TYR A 204 15.29 -16.69 -9.89
N ASP A 205 16.10 -16.04 -9.05
CA ASP A 205 17.17 -16.69 -8.28
C ASP A 205 16.61 -17.79 -7.37
N ASP A 206 15.49 -17.51 -6.67
CA ASP A 206 14.82 -18.49 -5.82
C ASP A 206 14.35 -19.71 -6.63
N VAL A 207 13.73 -19.50 -7.78
CA VAL A 207 13.31 -20.58 -8.69
C VAL A 207 14.50 -21.44 -9.14
N ILE A 208 15.63 -20.81 -9.49
CA ILE A 208 16.83 -21.53 -9.92
C ILE A 208 17.45 -22.32 -8.76
N LEU A 209 17.52 -21.70 -7.57
CA LEU A 209 18.05 -22.38 -6.38
C LEU A 209 17.19 -23.57 -5.94
N GLU A 210 15.86 -23.44 -6.02
CA GLU A 210 14.94 -24.54 -5.73
C GLU A 210 15.13 -25.71 -6.71
N ARG A 211 15.22 -25.42 -8.01
CA ARG A 211 15.47 -26.43 -9.04
C ARG A 211 16.84 -27.12 -8.84
N LYS A 212 17.88 -26.35 -8.52
CA LYS A 212 19.20 -26.87 -8.22
C LYS A 212 19.17 -27.84 -7.02
N ARG A 213 18.48 -27.49 -5.94
CA ARG A 213 18.31 -28.36 -4.76
C ARG A 213 17.50 -29.63 -5.09
N GLY A 214 16.45 -29.50 -5.89
CA GLY A 214 15.63 -30.65 -6.33
C GLY A 214 16.39 -31.63 -7.23
N LEU A 215 17.40 -31.18 -7.96
CA LEU A 215 18.27 -32.02 -8.80
C LEU A 215 19.43 -32.67 -8.02
N SER A 216 19.87 -32.02 -6.92
CA SER A 216 20.98 -32.54 -6.11
C SER A 216 20.67 -33.90 -5.39
N GLY A 217 19.40 -34.32 -5.36
CA GLY A 217 18.98 -35.62 -4.79
C GLY A 217 18.88 -36.78 -5.78
N LYS A 218 19.22 -36.58 -7.09
CA LYS A 218 19.04 -37.59 -8.14
C LYS A 218 20.19 -37.75 -9.12
N VAL A 219 21.31 -37.11 -8.91
CA VAL A 219 22.50 -37.37 -9.73
C VAL A 219 23.38 -38.36 -8.99
N GLU A 220 23.08 -39.66 -9.11
CA GLU A 220 24.15 -40.68 -9.08
C GLU A 220 25.05 -40.32 -10.26
N ALA A 221 26.27 -39.92 -9.97
CA ALA A 221 27.28 -39.66 -10.97
C ALA A 221 27.50 -40.95 -11.75
N ASN A 222 27.07 -40.98 -13.00
CA ASN A 222 27.44 -42.04 -13.93
C ASN A 222 28.83 -41.65 -14.45
N ASP A 223 29.86 -42.00 -13.68
CA ASP A 223 31.28 -41.70 -13.96
C ASP A 223 31.79 -42.38 -15.25
N ASP A 224 31.00 -43.23 -15.87
CA ASP A 224 31.38 -44.00 -17.07
C ASP A 224 30.81 -43.42 -18.39
N ALA A 225 30.14 -42.27 -18.37
CA ALA A 225 29.68 -41.68 -19.61
C ALA A 225 30.82 -40.90 -20.29
N PRO A 226 31.27 -41.28 -21.51
CA PRO A 226 32.33 -40.57 -22.20
C PRO A 226 31.87 -39.14 -22.48
N PHE A 227 32.70 -38.16 -22.09
CA PHE A 227 32.48 -36.74 -22.37
C PHE A 227 32.44 -36.56 -23.92
N LEU A 228 31.24 -36.44 -24.45
CA LEU A 228 31.04 -36.15 -25.86
C LEU A 228 31.20 -34.64 -26.05
N ASP A 229 32.39 -34.20 -26.47
CA ASP A 229 32.60 -32.79 -26.84
C ASP A 229 31.75 -32.47 -28.08
N PRO A 230 30.72 -31.63 -27.94
CA PRO A 230 29.81 -31.28 -29.04
C PRO A 230 30.50 -30.42 -30.15
N PHE A 231 31.72 -29.98 -29.91
CA PHE A 231 32.53 -29.19 -30.88
C PHE A 231 33.65 -30.00 -31.51
N ASN A 232 33.73 -31.33 -31.32
CA ASN A 232 34.74 -32.12 -31.94
C ASN A 232 34.46 -32.31 -33.44
N PRO A 233 35.27 -31.72 -34.37
CA PRO A 233 35.02 -31.75 -35.81
C PRO A 233 35.22 -33.13 -36.46
N PHE A 234 35.75 -34.14 -35.74
CA PHE A 234 36.07 -35.44 -36.26
C PHE A 234 34.98 -36.48 -36.09
N LEU A 235 33.80 -36.15 -35.50
CA LEU A 235 32.64 -37.03 -35.39
C LEU A 235 31.70 -37.04 -36.62
N LYS A 236 32.18 -36.60 -37.82
CA LYS A 236 31.45 -36.80 -39.05
C LYS A 236 31.75 -38.24 -39.57
N GLY A 237 30.95 -39.16 -39.05
CA GLY A 237 31.05 -40.57 -39.38
C GLY A 237 30.75 -40.91 -40.80
N ASN A 238 31.47 -41.88 -41.30
CA ASN A 238 31.29 -42.62 -42.52
C ASN A 238 29.84 -43.10 -42.72
N LYS A 239 29.19 -42.60 -43.77
CA LYS A 239 28.10 -43.35 -44.43
C LYS A 239 28.70 -44.34 -45.38
N ARG A 240 28.49 -45.63 -45.17
CA ARG A 240 28.37 -46.64 -46.22
C ARG A 240 27.01 -47.29 -46.10
#